data_fa6794e898abfd5e0ebe63b818b3e498
#
_entry.id   fa6794e898abfd5e0ebe63b818b3e498
#
_cell.length_a   1.000
_cell.length_b   1.000
_cell.length_c   1.000
_cell.angle_alpha   90.00
_cell.angle_beta   90.00
_cell.angle_gamma   90.00
#
_symmetry.space_group_name_H-M   'P 1'
#
loop_
_entity.id
_entity.type
_entity.pdbx_description
1 polymer ?
#
loop_
_entity_poly.entity_id
_entity_poly.type
_entity_poly.pdbx_seq_one_letter_code
_entity_poly.pdbx_strand_id
1 'polypeptide(L)'
;MAAVADTRTLRLTRIFDATPERVFDAWIVQDRFVQWMCPPGVTVQECVIDVRPGGGWRIKGLNRSGKVFASSGIYVVVERPVRLEFTWAHHSDGDYALPRGHETTVRIEFRAVGAKTELTLLHGPFADDPSTEGHREGWGGSFDKLEAFLRRTA
;
A
#
# COMPACT_ATOMS: atom_id res chain seq x y z
N MET A 1 3.88 24.05 -20.33
CA MET A 1 4.45 24.33 -19.03
C MET A 1 4.61 23.03 -18.27
N ALA A 2 5.80 22.75 -17.76
CA ALA A 2 6.01 21.56 -16.96
C ALA A 2 5.17 21.63 -15.67
N ALA A 3 4.56 20.53 -15.30
CA ALA A 3 3.85 20.44 -14.02
C ALA A 3 4.84 20.61 -12.88
N VAL A 4 4.45 21.37 -11.87
CA VAL A 4 5.25 21.49 -10.63
C VAL A 4 5.20 20.12 -9.95
N ALA A 5 6.35 19.62 -9.49
CA ALA A 5 6.42 18.38 -8.76
C ALA A 5 5.54 18.49 -7.50
N ASP A 6 4.64 17.53 -7.30
CA ASP A 6 3.80 17.47 -6.12
C ASP A 6 4.63 16.93 -4.96
N THR A 7 5.04 17.83 -4.05
CA THR A 7 5.85 17.49 -2.89
C THR A 7 5.09 16.68 -1.84
N ARG A 8 3.75 16.59 -1.98
CA ARG A 8 2.88 15.81 -1.09
C ARG A 8 2.46 14.48 -1.67
N THR A 9 3.10 14.10 -2.79
CA THR A 9 2.99 12.75 -3.33
C THR A 9 4.34 12.07 -3.15
N LEU A 10 4.37 11.03 -2.33
CA LEU A 10 5.58 10.25 -2.13
C LEU A 10 5.81 9.32 -3.33
N ARG A 11 7.07 9.07 -3.62
CA ARG A 11 7.49 8.11 -4.63
C ARG A 11 8.52 7.17 -4.02
N LEU A 12 8.28 5.87 -4.15
CA LEU A 12 9.22 4.84 -3.75
C LEU A 12 9.43 3.88 -4.90
N THR A 13 10.68 3.53 -5.15
CA THR A 13 11.04 2.50 -6.13
C THR A 13 11.90 1.47 -5.43
N ARG A 14 11.58 0.18 -5.63
CA ARG A 14 12.38 -0.92 -5.09
C ARG A 14 12.38 -2.09 -6.07
N ILE A 15 13.51 -2.80 -6.13
CA ILE A 15 13.63 -4.03 -6.92
C ILE A 15 13.47 -5.21 -5.98
N PHE A 16 12.48 -6.07 -6.30
CA PHE A 16 12.24 -7.31 -5.57
C PHE A 16 12.75 -8.51 -6.37
N ASP A 17 13.35 -9.47 -5.68
CA ASP A 17 13.87 -10.69 -6.30
C ASP A 17 12.76 -11.72 -6.49
N ALA A 18 11.84 -11.40 -7.35
CA ALA A 18 10.69 -12.23 -7.72
C ALA A 18 10.12 -11.72 -9.04
N THR A 19 9.38 -12.57 -9.75
CA THR A 19 8.71 -12.19 -11.00
C THR A 19 7.59 -11.17 -10.75
N PRO A 20 7.21 -10.36 -11.75
CA PRO A 20 6.08 -9.43 -11.61
C PRO A 20 4.79 -10.13 -11.16
N GLU A 21 4.51 -11.34 -11.62
CA GLU A 21 3.34 -12.11 -11.22
C GLU A 21 3.36 -12.42 -9.73
N ARG A 22 4.50 -12.86 -9.19
CA ARG A 22 4.62 -13.16 -7.77
C ARG A 22 4.51 -11.91 -6.90
N VAL A 23 5.15 -10.81 -7.32
CA VAL A 23 5.07 -9.53 -6.59
C VAL A 23 3.65 -9.00 -6.62
N PHE A 24 3.00 -9.00 -7.78
CA PHE A 24 1.63 -8.55 -7.95
C PHE A 24 0.65 -9.38 -7.08
N ASP A 25 0.79 -10.71 -7.11
CA ASP A 25 -0.08 -11.60 -6.35
C ASP A 25 0.05 -11.38 -4.83
N ALA A 26 1.20 -10.93 -4.34
CA ALA A 26 1.36 -10.56 -2.94
C ALA A 26 0.47 -9.36 -2.53
N TRP A 27 0.07 -8.53 -3.48
CA TRP A 27 -0.83 -7.39 -3.27
C TRP A 27 -2.31 -7.76 -3.35
N ILE A 28 -2.66 -8.79 -4.11
CA ILE A 28 -4.06 -9.07 -4.45
C ILE A 28 -4.63 -10.33 -3.82
N VAL A 29 -3.79 -11.18 -3.24
CA VAL A 29 -4.24 -12.36 -2.50
C VAL A 29 -4.26 -12.01 -1.01
N GLN A 30 -5.44 -12.01 -0.39
CA GLN A 30 -5.64 -11.50 0.97
C GLN A 30 -4.70 -12.15 1.98
N ASP A 31 -4.56 -13.47 1.97
CA ASP A 31 -3.69 -14.20 2.90
C ASP A 31 -2.20 -13.86 2.72
N ARG A 32 -1.82 -13.39 1.56
CA ARG A 32 -0.46 -12.92 1.29
C ARG A 32 -0.29 -11.46 1.67
N PHE A 33 -1.24 -10.62 1.28
CA PHE A 33 -1.21 -9.17 1.53
C PHE A 33 -1.12 -8.86 3.03
N VAL A 34 -1.89 -9.54 3.86
CA VAL A 34 -1.93 -9.31 5.30
C VAL A 34 -0.59 -9.63 5.98
N GLN A 35 0.25 -10.47 5.39
CA GLN A 35 1.51 -10.88 6.00
C GLN A 35 2.61 -9.82 5.93
N TRP A 36 2.52 -8.88 5.00
CA TRP A 36 3.55 -7.86 4.83
C TRP A 36 3.01 -6.43 4.89
N MET A 37 1.71 -6.24 4.67
CA MET A 37 1.12 -4.90 4.74
C MET A 37 1.27 -4.33 6.15
N CYS A 38 1.52 -3.03 6.23
CA CYS A 38 1.87 -2.29 7.43
C CYS A 38 3.31 -2.54 7.91
N PRO A 39 3.97 -1.49 8.42
CA PRO A 39 5.37 -1.58 8.83
C PRO A 39 5.54 -2.44 10.09
N PRO A 40 6.80 -2.83 10.40
CA PRO A 40 7.09 -3.56 11.64
C PRO A 40 6.58 -2.82 12.88
N GLY A 41 6.06 -3.57 13.85
CA GLY A 41 5.50 -3.01 15.08
C GLY A 41 4.01 -2.69 15.01
N VAL A 42 3.43 -2.75 13.82
CA VAL A 42 1.98 -2.59 13.63
C VAL A 42 1.33 -3.97 13.62
N THR A 43 0.25 -4.13 14.38
CA THR A 43 -0.52 -5.38 14.45
C THR A 43 -1.80 -5.24 13.63
N VAL A 44 -1.94 -6.05 12.60
CA VAL A 44 -3.17 -6.08 11.79
C VAL A 44 -4.19 -6.99 12.48
N GLN A 45 -5.36 -6.45 12.77
CA GLN A 45 -6.47 -7.18 13.41
C GLN A 45 -7.51 -7.63 12.41
N GLU A 46 -7.71 -6.84 11.34
CA GLU A 46 -8.67 -7.14 10.28
C GLU A 46 -8.12 -6.64 8.95
N CYS A 47 -8.24 -7.46 7.92
CA CYS A 47 -7.91 -7.07 6.56
C CYS A 47 -8.85 -7.78 5.60
N VAL A 48 -9.63 -7.01 4.83
CA VAL A 48 -10.55 -7.55 3.83
C VAL A 48 -10.29 -6.81 2.53
N ILE A 49 -10.05 -7.55 1.45
CA ILE A 49 -9.84 -6.99 0.13
C ILE A 49 -10.75 -7.68 -0.89
N ASP A 50 -11.36 -6.89 -1.77
CA ASP A 50 -12.16 -7.34 -2.90
C ASP A 50 -11.52 -6.76 -4.16
N VAL A 51 -10.53 -7.47 -4.71
CA VAL A 51 -9.63 -6.95 -5.75
C VAL A 51 -10.28 -7.05 -7.11
N ARG A 52 -11.00 -6.01 -7.46
CA ARG A 52 -11.61 -5.76 -8.77
C ARG A 52 -11.88 -4.26 -8.89
N PRO A 53 -11.94 -3.70 -10.10
CA PRO A 53 -12.36 -2.30 -10.25
C PRO A 53 -13.70 -2.06 -9.56
N GLY A 54 -13.75 -1.08 -8.65
CA GLY A 54 -14.93 -0.78 -7.82
C GLY A 54 -15.04 -1.62 -6.55
N GLY A 55 -14.22 -2.65 -6.38
CA GLY A 55 -14.18 -3.43 -5.13
C GLY A 55 -13.53 -2.65 -4.00
N GLY A 56 -13.98 -2.90 -2.76
CA GLY A 56 -13.47 -2.21 -1.58
C GLY A 56 -12.36 -2.96 -0.88
N TRP A 57 -11.58 -2.23 -0.11
CA TRP A 57 -10.62 -2.81 0.82
C TRP A 57 -10.69 -2.08 2.16
N ARG A 58 -10.37 -2.76 3.23
CA ARG A 58 -10.25 -2.16 4.56
C ARG A 58 -9.24 -2.92 5.40
N ILE A 59 -8.57 -2.18 6.26
CA ILE A 59 -7.59 -2.71 7.20
C ILE A 59 -7.75 -2.01 8.54
N LYS A 60 -7.67 -2.77 9.62
CA LYS A 60 -7.78 -2.27 10.99
C LYS A 60 -6.73 -2.94 11.85
N GLY A 61 -6.16 -2.20 12.76
CA GLY A 61 -5.13 -2.75 13.63
C GLY A 61 -4.69 -1.80 14.72
N LEU A 62 -3.55 -2.12 15.32
CA LEU A 62 -2.91 -1.32 16.36
C LEU A 62 -1.59 -0.78 15.82
N ASN A 63 -1.37 0.53 15.97
CA ASN A 63 -0.09 1.13 15.62
C ASN A 63 0.96 0.82 16.70
N ARG A 64 2.18 1.31 16.49
CA ARG A 64 3.32 1.05 17.41
C ARG A 64 3.07 1.53 18.83
N SER A 65 2.22 2.54 19.02
CA SER A 65 1.85 3.05 20.36
C SER A 65 0.64 2.32 20.95
N GLY A 66 0.13 1.28 20.30
CA GLY A 66 -1.02 0.52 20.77
C GLY A 66 -2.36 1.18 20.46
N LYS A 67 -2.38 2.24 19.67
CA LYS A 67 -3.60 2.95 19.29
C LYS A 67 -4.25 2.29 18.08
N VAL A 68 -5.57 2.13 18.11
CA VAL A 68 -6.34 1.57 17.00
C VAL A 68 -6.30 2.50 15.79
N PHE A 69 -6.07 1.93 14.62
CA PHE A 69 -6.22 2.63 13.34
C PHE A 69 -7.12 1.85 12.42
N ALA A 70 -7.75 2.54 11.47
CA ALA A 70 -8.50 1.91 10.39
C ALA A 70 -8.33 2.73 9.12
N SER A 71 -8.19 2.04 8.00
CA SER A 71 -8.07 2.65 6.67
C SER A 71 -8.92 1.87 5.70
N SER A 72 -9.39 2.53 4.65
CA SER A 72 -10.20 1.90 3.61
C SER A 72 -10.04 2.61 2.28
N GLY A 73 -10.50 1.97 1.23
CA GLY A 73 -10.52 2.54 -0.10
C GLY A 73 -11.23 1.64 -1.11
N ILE A 74 -11.06 2.01 -2.38
CA ILE A 74 -11.66 1.33 -3.51
C ILE A 74 -10.57 1.06 -4.55
N TYR A 75 -10.56 -0.13 -5.14
CA TYR A 75 -9.69 -0.42 -6.28
C TYR A 75 -10.20 0.28 -7.52
N VAL A 76 -9.31 0.95 -8.24
CA VAL A 76 -9.61 1.71 -9.45
C VAL A 76 -9.10 0.99 -10.69
N VAL A 77 -7.85 0.53 -10.65
CA VAL A 77 -7.19 -0.19 -11.75
C VAL A 77 -6.61 -1.49 -11.22
N VAL A 78 -6.90 -2.58 -11.89
CA VAL A 78 -6.33 -3.90 -11.60
C VAL A 78 -5.90 -4.52 -12.92
N GLU A 79 -4.62 -4.36 -13.27
CA GLU A 79 -4.03 -4.88 -14.52
C GLU A 79 -2.86 -5.80 -14.16
N ARG A 80 -3.17 -7.06 -13.90
CA ARG A 80 -2.16 -8.06 -13.53
C ARG A 80 -1.26 -8.40 -14.73
N PRO A 81 0.05 -8.45 -14.58
CA PRO A 81 0.88 -8.12 -13.41
C PRO A 81 1.55 -6.74 -13.53
N VAL A 82 0.91 -5.75 -14.14
CA VAL A 82 1.51 -4.51 -14.60
C VAL A 82 1.20 -3.32 -13.70
N ARG A 83 -0.07 -3.17 -13.29
CA ARG A 83 -0.52 -1.96 -12.60
C ARG A 83 -1.64 -2.21 -11.62
N LEU A 84 -1.57 -1.54 -10.47
CA LEU A 84 -2.60 -1.57 -9.45
C LEU A 84 -2.79 -0.15 -8.92
N GLU A 85 -4.04 0.32 -8.87
CA GLU A 85 -4.37 1.62 -8.29
C GLU A 85 -5.56 1.47 -7.35
N PHE A 86 -5.46 2.14 -6.19
CA PHE A 86 -6.56 2.17 -5.22
C PHE A 86 -6.53 3.46 -4.42
N THR A 87 -7.69 3.86 -3.91
CA THR A 87 -7.82 5.00 -3.03
C THR A 87 -7.50 4.60 -1.59
N TRP A 88 -7.18 5.59 -0.76
CA TRP A 88 -6.79 5.39 0.64
C TRP A 88 -7.27 6.56 1.49
N ALA A 89 -7.93 6.27 2.60
CA ALA A 89 -8.20 7.25 3.63
C ALA A 89 -8.25 6.58 5.00
N HIS A 90 -7.86 7.32 6.03
CA HIS A 90 -7.95 6.85 7.41
C HIS A 90 -9.33 7.18 7.98
N HIS A 91 -9.83 6.33 8.85
CA HIS A 91 -11.04 6.57 9.63
C HIS A 91 -10.67 7.17 10.99
N SER A 92 -11.47 8.15 11.47
CA SER A 92 -11.27 8.75 12.78
C SER A 92 -11.35 7.68 13.88
N ASP A 93 -10.43 7.74 14.83
CA ASP A 93 -10.37 6.84 15.99
C ASP A 93 -10.38 5.34 15.64
N GLY A 94 -9.95 5.00 14.42
CA GLY A 94 -9.95 3.62 13.95
C GLY A 94 -11.34 2.99 13.85
N ASP A 95 -12.37 3.78 13.61
CA ASP A 95 -13.76 3.35 13.54
C ASP A 95 -14.32 3.55 12.14
N TYR A 96 -14.68 2.45 11.46
CA TYR A 96 -15.27 2.50 10.11
C TYR A 96 -16.60 3.22 10.06
N ALA A 97 -17.32 3.35 11.19
CA ALA A 97 -18.57 4.10 11.27
C ALA A 97 -18.35 5.62 11.27
N LEU A 98 -17.14 6.08 11.58
CA LEU A 98 -16.81 7.50 11.57
C LEU A 98 -16.35 7.95 10.19
N PRO A 99 -16.45 9.26 9.89
CA PRO A 99 -16.07 9.78 8.58
C PRO A 99 -14.63 9.45 8.22
N ARG A 100 -14.43 9.17 6.93
CA ARG A 100 -13.08 9.03 6.37
C ARG A 100 -12.43 10.41 6.29
N GLY A 101 -11.13 10.45 6.58
CA GLY A 101 -10.34 11.64 6.44
C GLY A 101 -9.98 11.97 4.99
N HIS A 102 -8.92 12.75 4.82
CA HIS A 102 -8.42 13.14 3.51
C HIS A 102 -8.09 11.91 2.65
N GLU A 103 -8.69 11.84 1.46
CA GLU A 103 -8.47 10.72 0.55
C GLU A 103 -7.24 10.95 -0.32
N THR A 104 -6.42 9.91 -0.43
CA THR A 104 -5.25 9.86 -1.32
C THR A 104 -5.41 8.70 -2.30
N THR A 105 -4.54 8.63 -3.29
CA THR A 105 -4.49 7.52 -4.25
C THR A 105 -3.12 6.86 -4.22
N VAL A 106 -3.12 5.53 -4.23
CA VAL A 106 -1.92 4.71 -4.37
C VAL A 106 -1.89 4.17 -5.78
N ARG A 107 -0.78 4.41 -6.50
CA ARG A 107 -0.55 3.90 -7.85
C ARG A 107 0.74 3.11 -7.86
N ILE A 108 0.65 1.88 -8.35
CA ILE A 108 1.79 0.96 -8.35
C ILE A 108 1.99 0.42 -9.74
N GLU A 109 3.23 0.50 -10.22
CA GLU A 109 3.65 -0.11 -11.47
C GLU A 109 4.67 -1.20 -11.20
N PHE A 110 4.54 -2.32 -11.90
CA PHE A 110 5.38 -3.49 -11.78
C PHE A 110 6.05 -3.72 -13.14
N ARG A 111 7.37 -3.63 -13.18
CA ARG A 111 8.14 -3.78 -14.42
C ARG A 111 9.16 -4.91 -14.26
N ALA A 112 9.17 -5.83 -15.22
CA ALA A 112 10.16 -6.89 -15.24
C ALA A 112 11.56 -6.32 -15.52
N VAL A 113 12.54 -6.71 -14.71
CA VAL A 113 13.96 -6.42 -14.91
C VAL A 113 14.70 -7.75 -14.81
N GLY A 114 14.87 -8.43 -15.95
CA GLY A 114 15.33 -9.82 -15.95
C GLY A 114 14.34 -10.71 -15.21
N ALA A 115 14.84 -11.48 -14.24
CA ALA A 115 14.02 -12.33 -13.38
C ALA A 115 13.44 -11.61 -12.17
N LYS A 116 13.72 -10.30 -12.04
CA LYS A 116 13.31 -9.46 -10.91
C LYS A 116 12.20 -8.50 -11.32
N THR A 117 11.67 -7.78 -10.36
CA THR A 117 10.63 -6.77 -10.57
C THR A 117 11.04 -5.44 -9.98
N GLU A 118 10.99 -4.38 -10.79
CA GLU A 118 11.05 -3.02 -10.30
C GLU A 118 9.63 -2.55 -10.01
N LEU A 119 9.38 -2.25 -8.75
CA LEU A 119 8.10 -1.73 -8.29
C LEU A 119 8.26 -0.24 -8.03
N THR A 120 7.39 0.58 -8.62
CA THR A 120 7.30 2.02 -8.37
C THR A 120 5.96 2.32 -7.76
N LEU A 121 5.96 2.91 -6.56
CA LEU A 121 4.78 3.33 -5.84
C LEU A 121 4.71 4.85 -5.80
N LEU A 122 3.55 5.39 -6.15
CA LEU A 122 3.19 6.80 -5.95
C LEU A 122 1.98 6.83 -5.01
N HIS A 123 2.06 7.61 -3.94
CA HIS A 123 0.96 7.75 -2.98
C HIS A 123 0.78 9.21 -2.59
N GLY A 124 -0.39 9.73 -2.81
CA GLY A 124 -0.75 11.12 -2.50
C GLY A 124 -1.96 11.59 -3.30
N PRO A 125 -2.19 12.91 -3.33
CA PRO A 125 -1.51 13.92 -2.54
C PRO A 125 -1.96 13.89 -1.07
N PHE A 126 -1.01 14.01 -0.15
CA PHE A 126 -1.32 14.11 1.27
C PHE A 126 -1.72 15.54 1.65
N ALA A 127 -2.36 15.70 2.82
CA ALA A 127 -2.80 16.99 3.29
C ALA A 127 -1.63 17.90 3.74
N ASP A 128 -0.53 17.29 4.20
CA ASP A 128 0.64 18.02 4.69
C ASP A 128 1.93 17.21 4.51
N ASP A 129 3.07 17.87 4.72
CA ASP A 129 4.39 17.25 4.56
C ASP A 129 4.68 16.19 5.64
N PRO A 130 4.34 16.37 6.93
CA PRO A 130 4.51 15.33 7.93
C PRO A 130 3.78 14.03 7.57
N SER A 131 2.56 14.11 7.05
CA SER A 131 1.80 12.93 6.58
C SER A 131 2.51 12.25 5.42
N THR A 132 3.04 13.03 4.47
CA THR A 132 3.79 12.49 3.33
C THR A 132 4.99 11.69 3.79
N GLU A 133 5.79 12.24 4.69
CA GLU A 133 7.01 11.59 5.18
C GLU A 133 6.70 10.40 6.09
N GLY A 134 5.66 10.48 6.91
CA GLY A 134 5.22 9.36 7.75
C GLY A 134 4.80 8.16 6.92
N HIS A 135 4.08 8.38 5.82
CA HIS A 135 3.68 7.30 4.92
C HIS A 135 4.86 6.78 4.09
N ARG A 136 5.81 7.63 3.73
CA ARG A 136 7.04 7.18 3.07
C ARG A 136 7.79 6.18 3.97
N GLU A 137 7.96 6.51 5.23
CA GLU A 137 8.60 5.62 6.21
C GLU A 137 7.80 4.33 6.39
N GLY A 138 6.47 4.43 6.51
CA GLY A 138 5.58 3.28 6.65
C GLY A 138 5.69 2.32 5.47
N TRP A 139 5.65 2.84 4.24
CA TRP A 139 5.81 2.01 3.04
C TRP A 139 7.18 1.35 2.97
N GLY A 140 8.24 2.06 3.35
CA GLY A 140 9.60 1.49 3.41
C GLY A 140 9.65 0.27 4.33
N GLY A 141 9.06 0.37 5.52
CA GLY A 141 8.98 -0.74 6.46
C GLY A 141 8.13 -1.91 5.94
N SER A 142 7.01 -1.60 5.29
CA SER A 142 6.16 -2.63 4.65
C SER A 142 6.91 -3.35 3.52
N PHE A 143 7.68 -2.62 2.73
CA PHE A 143 8.46 -3.21 1.64
C PHE A 143 9.58 -4.11 2.15
N ASP A 144 10.18 -3.79 3.31
CA ASP A 144 11.14 -4.69 3.94
C ASP A 144 10.47 -6.03 4.30
N LYS A 145 9.25 -5.98 4.80
CA LYS A 145 8.46 -7.18 5.10
C LYS A 145 8.05 -7.93 3.82
N LEU A 146 7.69 -7.20 2.77
CA LEU A 146 7.37 -7.82 1.46
C LEU A 146 8.58 -8.54 0.90
N GLU A 147 9.75 -7.93 0.96
CA GLU A 147 11.00 -8.56 0.51
C GLU A 147 11.26 -9.87 1.26
N ALA A 148 11.11 -9.86 2.58
CA ALA A 148 11.28 -11.06 3.41
C ALA A 148 10.22 -12.12 3.08
N PHE A 149 8.96 -11.71 2.87
CA PHE A 149 7.89 -12.60 2.47
C PHE A 149 8.18 -13.30 1.14
N LEU A 150 8.63 -12.55 0.15
CA LEU A 150 8.94 -13.11 -1.18
C LEU A 150 10.12 -14.09 -1.12
N ARG A 151 11.10 -13.87 -0.23
CA ARG A 151 12.23 -14.79 -0.05
C ARG A 151 11.78 -16.12 0.57
N ARG A 152 10.97 -16.08 1.64
CA ARG A 152 10.56 -17.32 2.34
C ARG A 152 9.49 -18.11 1.59
N THR A 153 8.86 -17.52 0.58
CA THR A 153 7.82 -18.17 -0.26
C THR A 153 8.32 -18.49 -1.67
N ALA A 154 9.61 -18.35 -1.90
CA ALA A 154 10.23 -18.60 -3.18
C ALA A 154 10.10 -20.09 -3.61
#